data_f9751991b9d4e3ef895d86ce9b1b7232
#
_entry.id   f9751991b9d4e3ef895d86ce9b1b7232
#
_cell.length_a   1.000
_cell.length_b   1.000
_cell.length_c   1.000
_cell.angle_alpha   90.00
_cell.angle_beta   90.00
_cell.angle_gamma   90.00
#
_symmetry.space_group_name_H-M   'P 1'
#
loop_
_entity.id
_entity.type
_entity.pdbx_description
1 polymer ?
#
loop_
_entity_poly.entity_id
_entity_poly.type
_entity_poly.pdbx_seq_one_letter_code
_entity_poly.pdbx_strand_id
1 'polypeptide(L)'
;MRNLSIAYGNNRQAKRWVNKTIKFDDLKERLKVTIRTTESAEEYAKMSRAQRDAAKDHGGFVAGVLKGGRRKIDTVESRSMLALDGDRINTAFLNSYETICPYTSVLYTTHSSTEENPRVRLV
;
A
#
# COMPACT_ATOMS: atom_id res chain seq x y z
N MET A 1 0.15 -3.51 -22.30
CA MET A 1 0.05 -3.89 -20.88
C MET A 1 -1.40 -3.94 -20.45
N ARG A 2 -1.73 -4.87 -19.58
CA ARG A 2 -3.10 -5.11 -19.13
C ARG A 2 -3.65 -3.95 -18.30
N ASN A 3 -4.90 -3.58 -18.53
CA ASN A 3 -5.61 -2.63 -17.67
C ASN A 3 -6.01 -3.29 -16.35
N LEU A 4 -5.90 -2.53 -15.27
CA LEU A 4 -6.21 -2.96 -13.92
C LEU A 4 -7.35 -2.11 -13.36
N SER A 5 -8.23 -2.72 -12.60
CA SER A 5 -9.25 -2.01 -11.83
C SER A 5 -8.74 -1.77 -10.42
N ILE A 6 -8.91 -0.55 -9.94
CA ILE A 6 -8.41 -0.11 -8.64
C ILE A 6 -9.39 0.90 -8.04
N ALA A 7 -9.52 0.91 -6.72
CA ALA A 7 -10.31 1.89 -6.00
C ALA A 7 -9.41 2.73 -5.09
N TYR A 8 -9.54 4.06 -5.17
CA TYR A 8 -8.78 5.00 -4.36
C TYR A 8 -9.63 5.65 -3.29
N GLY A 9 -9.07 5.83 -2.10
CA GLY A 9 -9.65 6.60 -1.00
C GLY A 9 -8.66 7.60 -0.42
N ASN A 10 -9.14 8.76 0.01
CA ASN A 10 -8.31 9.84 0.55
C ASN A 10 -7.79 9.55 1.96
N ASN A 11 -8.48 8.70 2.69
CA ASN A 11 -8.08 8.20 3.99
C ASN A 11 -8.80 6.87 4.28
N ARG A 12 -8.35 6.14 5.31
CA ARG A 12 -8.92 4.82 5.65
C ARG A 12 -10.40 4.86 6.05
N GLN A 13 -10.88 6.00 6.50
CA GLN A 13 -12.27 6.21 6.94
C GLN A 13 -13.14 6.86 5.88
N ALA A 14 -12.61 7.09 4.68
CA ALA A 14 -13.35 7.72 3.60
C ALA A 14 -14.64 6.96 3.30
N LYS A 15 -15.75 7.69 3.26
CA LYS A 15 -17.08 7.12 2.96
C LYS A 15 -17.23 6.76 1.50
N ARG A 16 -16.48 7.42 0.62
CA ARG A 16 -16.52 7.21 -0.82
C ARG A 16 -15.13 6.89 -1.36
N TRP A 17 -15.03 5.78 -2.04
CA TRP A 17 -13.85 5.33 -2.78
C TRP A 17 -14.15 5.38 -4.26
N VAL A 18 -13.19 5.80 -5.06
CA VAL A 18 -13.35 6.01 -6.49
C VAL A 18 -12.77 4.82 -7.25
N ASN A 19 -13.61 4.09 -7.97
CA ASN A 19 -13.18 3.03 -8.87
C ASN A 19 -12.58 3.64 -10.15
N LYS A 20 -11.41 3.16 -10.54
CA LYS A 20 -10.70 3.60 -11.75
C LYS A 20 -10.10 2.42 -12.49
N THR A 21 -9.91 2.58 -13.78
CA THR A 21 -9.12 1.67 -14.60
C THR A 21 -7.77 2.34 -14.89
N ILE A 22 -6.68 1.66 -14.60
CA ILE A 22 -5.32 2.18 -14.79
C ILE A 22 -4.43 1.10 -15.43
N LYS A 23 -3.27 1.53 -15.92
CA LYS A 23 -2.19 0.62 -16.28
C LYS A 23 -1.31 0.35 -15.05
N PHE A 24 -0.68 -0.81 -15.00
CA PHE A 24 0.23 -1.16 -13.90
C PHE A 24 1.39 -0.16 -13.78
N ASP A 25 1.89 0.33 -14.90
CA ASP A 25 2.96 1.34 -14.91
C ASP A 25 2.52 2.66 -14.24
N ASP A 26 1.27 3.06 -14.39
CA ASP A 26 0.73 4.26 -13.71
C ASP A 26 0.70 4.08 -12.19
N LEU A 27 0.29 2.89 -11.73
CA LEU A 27 0.35 2.54 -10.31
C LEU A 27 1.79 2.55 -9.79
N LYS A 28 2.71 1.95 -10.54
CA LYS A 28 4.12 1.90 -10.19
C LYS A 28 4.73 3.30 -10.06
N GLU A 29 4.46 4.20 -10.99
CA GLU A 29 4.93 5.58 -10.92
C GLU A 29 4.35 6.32 -9.71
N ARG A 30 3.09 6.09 -9.40
CA ARG A 30 2.46 6.67 -8.20
C ARG A 30 3.09 6.17 -6.90
N LEU A 31 3.44 4.88 -6.83
CA LEU A 31 4.07 4.28 -5.65
C LEU A 31 5.54 4.70 -5.47
N LYS A 32 6.19 5.23 -6.50
CA LYS A 32 7.54 5.82 -6.39
C LYS A 32 7.54 7.15 -5.65
N VAL A 33 6.42 7.83 -5.56
CA VAL A 33 6.33 9.12 -4.87
C VAL A 33 6.36 8.88 -3.36
N THR A 34 7.43 9.34 -2.73
CA THR A 34 7.59 9.23 -1.27
C THR A 34 6.72 10.26 -0.57
N ILE A 35 5.87 9.80 0.34
CA ILE A 35 5.09 10.67 1.23
C ILE A 35 5.84 10.75 2.55
N ARG A 36 6.27 11.97 2.91
CA ARG A 36 6.96 12.23 4.18
C ARG A 36 6.05 12.99 5.11
N THR A 37 6.06 12.59 6.37
CA THR A 37 5.33 13.26 7.46
C THR A 37 6.30 14.13 8.27
N THR A 38 5.76 14.99 9.14
CA THR A 38 6.56 16.00 9.85
C THR A 38 7.29 15.46 11.07
N GLU A 39 6.79 14.38 11.66
CA GLU A 39 7.41 13.75 12.82
C GLU A 39 8.71 13.01 12.46
N SER A 40 9.65 13.02 13.42
CA SER A 40 10.85 12.17 13.32
C SER A 40 10.51 10.71 13.61
N ALA A 41 11.43 9.79 13.28
CA ALA A 41 11.29 8.37 13.62
C ALA A 41 11.17 8.15 15.13
N GLU A 42 11.89 8.93 15.95
CA GLU A 42 11.82 8.88 17.41
C GLU A 42 10.47 9.36 17.94
N GLU A 43 9.98 10.47 17.40
CA GLU A 43 8.65 10.99 17.76
C GLU A 43 7.55 10.00 17.40
N TYR A 44 7.62 9.41 16.20
CA TYR A 44 6.67 8.41 15.77
C TYR A 44 6.67 7.18 16.68
N ALA A 45 7.83 6.71 17.11
CA ALA A 45 7.96 5.56 18.00
C ALA A 45 7.29 5.79 19.36
N LYS A 46 7.25 7.04 19.83
CA LYS A 46 6.63 7.44 21.10
C LYS A 46 5.12 7.68 21.01
N MET A 47 4.56 7.73 19.80
CA MET A 47 3.13 7.95 19.59
C MET A 47 2.29 6.76 20.04
N SER A 48 1.07 7.03 20.49
CA SER A 48 0.05 6.00 20.68
C SER A 48 -0.31 5.34 19.34
N ARG A 49 -0.96 4.18 19.38
CA ARG A 49 -1.43 3.51 18.17
C ARG A 49 -2.34 4.41 17.33
N ALA A 50 -3.29 5.10 17.99
CA ALA A 50 -4.21 6.01 17.31
C ALA A 50 -3.48 7.17 16.63
N GLN A 51 -2.48 7.77 17.28
CA GLN A 51 -1.66 8.83 16.72
C GLN A 51 -0.84 8.35 15.52
N ARG A 52 -0.23 7.18 15.62
CA ARG A 52 0.51 6.57 14.50
C ARG A 52 -0.39 6.27 13.32
N ASP A 53 -1.57 5.73 13.57
CA ASP A 53 -2.54 5.43 12.53
C ASP A 53 -3.02 6.69 11.80
N ALA A 54 -3.21 7.79 12.53
CA ALA A 54 -3.55 9.08 11.94
C ALA A 54 -2.38 9.69 11.13
N ALA A 55 -1.16 9.61 11.65
CA ALA A 55 0.02 10.18 11.01
C ALA A 55 0.34 9.51 9.65
N LYS A 56 0.17 8.21 9.55
CA LYS A 56 0.46 7.45 8.31
C LYS A 56 -0.70 7.39 7.32
N ASP A 57 -1.89 7.91 7.67
CA ASP A 57 -3.09 7.81 6.83
C ASP A 57 -3.14 8.93 5.78
N HIS A 58 -2.47 8.70 4.66
CA HIS A 58 -2.50 9.57 3.49
C HIS A 58 -3.33 8.99 2.34
N GLY A 59 -4.33 8.19 2.68
CA GLY A 59 -5.15 7.49 1.71
C GLY A 59 -4.57 6.14 1.34
N GLY A 60 -5.17 5.54 0.33
CA GLY A 60 -4.76 4.24 -0.12
C GLY A 60 -5.55 3.75 -1.32
N PHE A 61 -5.31 2.51 -1.67
CA PHE A 61 -6.03 1.87 -2.75
C PHE A 61 -6.45 0.45 -2.37
N VAL A 62 -7.50 -0.02 -3.02
CA VAL A 62 -7.90 -1.43 -3.04
C VAL A 62 -7.62 -1.96 -4.43
N ALA A 63 -6.98 -3.10 -4.53
CA ALA A 63 -6.57 -3.72 -5.79
C ALA A 63 -7.74 -4.40 -6.52
N GLY A 64 -8.81 -3.67 -6.74
CA GLY A 64 -10.03 -4.18 -7.34
C GLY A 64 -11.15 -3.14 -7.42
N VAL A 65 -12.38 -3.62 -7.60
CA VAL A 65 -13.59 -2.79 -7.71
C VAL A 65 -14.39 -2.90 -6.42
N LEU A 66 -14.83 -1.76 -5.91
CA LEU A 66 -15.72 -1.66 -4.75
C LEU A 66 -17.14 -1.30 -5.19
N LYS A 67 -18.09 -2.14 -4.84
CA LYS A 67 -19.51 -1.91 -5.13
C LYS A 67 -20.01 -0.66 -4.39
N GLY A 68 -20.60 0.28 -5.16
CA GLY A 68 -21.09 1.54 -4.61
C GLY A 68 -20.01 2.45 -4.04
N GLY A 69 -18.73 2.21 -4.33
CA GLY A 69 -17.62 3.02 -3.84
C GLY A 69 -17.40 2.94 -2.32
N ARG A 70 -17.87 1.89 -1.66
CA ARG A 70 -17.70 1.68 -0.23
C ARG A 70 -16.65 0.61 0.06
N ARG A 71 -15.71 0.90 0.96
CA ARG A 71 -14.69 -0.06 1.40
C ARG A 71 -15.19 -0.89 2.58
N LYS A 72 -15.80 -2.02 2.27
CA LYS A 72 -16.23 -3.03 3.25
C LYS A 72 -15.88 -4.42 2.72
N ILE A 73 -15.83 -5.41 3.60
CA ILE A 73 -15.46 -6.77 3.24
C ILE A 73 -16.40 -7.40 2.20
N ASP A 74 -17.68 -7.05 2.26
CA ASP A 74 -18.74 -7.58 1.40
C ASP A 74 -18.96 -6.74 0.11
N THR A 75 -18.21 -5.65 -0.08
CA THR A 75 -18.37 -4.77 -1.24
C THR A 75 -17.32 -4.96 -2.33
N VAL A 76 -16.36 -5.84 -2.14
CA VAL A 76 -15.32 -6.13 -3.14
C VAL A 76 -15.92 -7.00 -4.24
N GLU A 77 -16.14 -6.42 -5.42
CA GLU A 77 -16.69 -7.16 -6.57
C GLU A 77 -15.65 -7.99 -7.30
N SER A 78 -14.45 -7.45 -7.45
CA SER A 78 -13.35 -8.12 -8.16
C SER A 78 -12.00 -7.66 -7.65
N ARG A 79 -10.99 -8.46 -7.92
CA ARG A 79 -9.59 -8.13 -7.66
C ARG A 79 -8.79 -8.21 -8.96
N SER A 80 -7.95 -7.22 -9.19
CA SER A 80 -7.05 -7.15 -10.34
C SER A 80 -5.62 -7.49 -9.99
N MET A 81 -5.27 -7.37 -8.72
CA MET A 81 -3.92 -7.56 -8.20
C MET A 81 -3.98 -8.23 -6.83
N LEU A 82 -2.88 -8.85 -6.46
CA LEU A 82 -2.65 -9.33 -5.11
C LEU A 82 -1.79 -8.29 -4.37
N ALA A 83 -2.18 -7.95 -3.14
CA ALA A 83 -1.39 -7.08 -2.26
C ALA A 83 -1.01 -7.85 -1.00
N LEU A 84 0.29 -7.96 -0.73
CA LEU A 84 0.84 -8.71 0.40
C LEU A 84 1.66 -7.77 1.29
N ASP A 85 1.43 -7.83 2.59
CA ASP A 85 2.19 -7.08 3.58
C ASP A 85 3.31 -7.94 4.17
N GLY A 86 4.54 -7.40 4.18
CA GLY A 86 5.70 -8.00 4.83
C GLY A 86 6.11 -7.17 6.04
N ASP A 87 5.59 -7.50 7.22
CA ASP A 87 5.88 -6.78 8.47
C ASP A 87 7.07 -7.33 9.24
N ARG A 88 7.52 -8.53 8.90
CA ARG A 88 8.63 -9.23 9.58
C ARG A 88 9.53 -9.91 8.57
N ILE A 89 10.04 -9.14 7.63
CA ILE A 89 10.99 -9.62 6.63
C ILE A 89 12.42 -9.31 7.07
N ASN A 90 13.37 -10.04 6.50
CA ASN A 90 14.79 -9.75 6.66
C ASN A 90 15.40 -9.21 5.36
N THR A 91 16.63 -8.72 5.46
CA THR A 91 17.36 -8.19 4.29
C THR A 91 17.63 -9.26 3.23
N ALA A 92 17.76 -10.52 3.61
CA ALA A 92 17.94 -11.63 2.67
C ALA A 92 16.73 -11.77 1.72
N PHE A 93 15.51 -11.56 2.23
CA PHE A 93 14.31 -11.52 1.39
C PHE A 93 14.39 -10.40 0.36
N LEU A 94 14.74 -9.18 0.78
CA LEU A 94 14.85 -8.04 -0.12
C LEU A 94 15.89 -8.28 -1.22
N ASN A 95 17.03 -8.86 -0.87
CA ASN A 95 18.10 -9.17 -1.82
C ASN A 95 17.71 -10.26 -2.82
N SER A 96 16.84 -11.18 -2.43
CA SER A 96 16.42 -12.34 -3.23
C SER A 96 15.12 -12.11 -4.00
N TYR A 97 14.39 -11.04 -3.71
CA TYR A 97 13.05 -10.79 -4.23
C TYR A 97 12.95 -10.88 -5.75
N GLU A 98 13.85 -10.21 -6.47
CA GLU A 98 13.83 -10.21 -7.94
C GLU A 98 14.05 -11.60 -8.54
N THR A 99 14.83 -12.43 -7.86
CA THR A 99 15.10 -13.81 -8.29
C THR A 99 13.92 -14.74 -7.99
N ILE A 100 13.24 -14.52 -6.87
CA ILE A 100 12.16 -15.40 -6.38
C ILE A 100 10.83 -15.09 -7.06
N CYS A 101 10.53 -13.82 -7.31
CA CYS A 101 9.22 -13.42 -7.83
C CYS A 101 9.19 -13.41 -9.36
N PRO A 102 8.47 -14.38 -10.00
CA PRO A 102 8.40 -14.46 -11.45
C PRO A 102 7.33 -13.57 -12.07
N TYR A 103 6.57 -12.85 -11.24
CA TYR A 103 5.44 -12.05 -11.69
C TYR A 103 5.80 -10.58 -11.81
N THR A 104 5.09 -9.86 -12.69
CA THR A 104 5.14 -8.41 -12.72
C THR A 104 4.63 -7.86 -11.40
N SER A 105 5.48 -7.10 -10.71
CA SER A 105 5.19 -6.67 -9.34
C SER A 105 5.97 -5.41 -8.98
N VAL A 106 5.55 -4.77 -7.91
CA VAL A 106 6.27 -3.67 -7.28
C VAL A 106 6.36 -3.92 -5.78
N LEU A 107 7.57 -3.73 -5.24
CA LEU A 107 7.86 -3.82 -3.82
C LEU A 107 8.20 -2.43 -3.29
N TYR A 108 7.55 -1.99 -2.25
CA TYR A 108 7.81 -0.67 -1.66
C TYR A 108 7.72 -0.71 -0.13
N THR A 109 8.41 0.23 0.52
CA THR A 109 8.39 0.34 1.97
C THR A 109 7.12 1.02 2.45
N THR A 110 6.63 0.58 3.62
CA THR A 110 5.51 1.22 4.31
C THR A 110 6.03 2.22 5.34
N HIS A 111 5.14 3.05 5.90
CA HIS A 111 5.50 4.17 6.78
C HIS A 111 6.34 3.76 7.99
N SER A 112 6.08 2.60 8.56
CA SER A 112 6.78 2.12 9.77
C SER A 112 8.07 1.34 9.48
N SER A 113 8.54 1.30 8.22
CA SER A 113 9.76 0.60 7.83
C SER A 113 11.01 1.33 8.34
N THR A 114 11.97 0.56 8.85
CA THR A 114 13.32 1.02 9.22
C THR A 114 14.36 0.09 8.63
N GLU A 115 15.64 0.50 8.63
CA GLU A 115 16.73 -0.37 8.16
C GLU A 115 16.85 -1.65 8.98
N GLU A 116 16.68 -1.54 10.30
CA GLU A 116 16.76 -2.67 11.23
C GLU A 116 15.52 -3.57 11.19
N ASN A 117 14.37 -3.00 10.85
CA ASN A 117 13.10 -3.71 10.80
C ASN A 117 12.33 -3.31 9.54
N PRO A 118 12.71 -3.84 8.38
CA PRO A 118 12.05 -3.51 7.12
C PRO A 118 10.58 -3.95 7.10
N ARG A 119 9.71 -3.05 6.66
CA ARG A 119 8.31 -3.33 6.40
C ARG A 119 7.97 -2.94 4.98
N VAL A 120 7.44 -3.86 4.22
CA VAL A 120 7.19 -3.68 2.80
C VAL A 120 5.79 -4.14 2.42
N ARG A 121 5.34 -3.63 1.27
CA ARG A 121 4.16 -4.16 0.58
C ARG A 121 4.55 -4.57 -0.82
N LEU A 122 4.09 -5.75 -1.21
CA LEU A 122 4.24 -6.31 -2.54
C LEU A 122 2.89 -6.26 -3.25
N VAL A 123 2.86 -5.72 -4.46
CA VAL A 123 1.66 -5.64 -5.29
C VAL A 123 1.90 -6.24 -6.67
#